data_c25481e8040632e65d3c7ffe9324b39a
#
_entry.id   c25481e8040632e65d3c7ffe9324b39a
#
_cell.length_a   1.000
_cell.length_b   1.000
_cell.length_c   1.000
_cell.angle_alpha   90.00
_cell.angle_beta   90.00
_cell.angle_gamma   90.00
#
_symmetry.space_group_name_H-M   'P 1'
#
loop_
_entity.id
_entity.type
_entity.pdbx_description
1 polymer ?
#
loop_
_entity_poly.entity_id
_entity_poly.type
_entity_poly.pdbx_seq_one_letter_code
_entity_poly.pdbx_strand_id
1 'polypeptide(L)'
;MKQRSLLNWIAAALYLVAMYGVPAGTFAIAVAGDTPVVMAQDDAADDGGAKKESILMWTYHSLGPLYSFVFLGISFALVALGFKYILALRVSSNVPEDLKNQFEELVTNRQFSEAYELVKEDDTYLGKVLAAGMAKVASGLDKSVAAMQETSDDISMSYEQGLSYVGLIAGTSTSVGLLGTVNGMIMSFQVIATATAAPKPNELAGGISTAMFTTMVGLIVSIPAVCLYQVLRNKLTRTVFEVGSISEDLIGKLLAAASKK
;
A
#
# COMPACT_ATOMS: atom_id res chain seq x y z
N MET A 1 18.03 -6.16 -12.37
CA MET A 1 17.90 -4.68 -12.48
C MET A 1 16.59 -4.10 -11.97
N LYS A 2 15.53 -4.89 -11.72
CA LYS A 2 14.20 -4.41 -11.26
C LYS A 2 14.07 -4.13 -9.74
N GLN A 3 14.98 -4.63 -8.92
CA GLN A 3 14.90 -4.47 -7.45
C GLN A 3 15.30 -3.06 -6.98
N ARG A 4 16.13 -2.35 -7.74
CA ARG A 4 16.51 -0.95 -7.43
C ARG A 4 15.37 0.06 -7.66
N SER A 5 14.46 -0.22 -8.59
CA SER A 5 13.32 0.67 -8.83
C SER A 5 12.28 0.62 -7.69
N LEU A 6 12.05 -0.55 -7.09
CA LEU A 6 11.15 -0.71 -5.94
C LEU A 6 11.70 -0.02 -4.68
N LEU A 7 13.01 -0.14 -4.43
CA LEU A 7 13.66 0.59 -3.33
C LEU A 7 13.58 2.11 -3.54
N ASN A 8 13.73 2.58 -4.77
CA ASN A 8 13.61 4.01 -5.10
C ASN A 8 12.17 4.51 -4.94
N TRP A 9 11.14 3.69 -5.24
CA TRP A 9 9.74 4.04 -5.01
C TRP A 9 9.36 4.02 -3.53
N ILE A 10 9.90 3.07 -2.75
CA ILE A 10 9.75 3.04 -1.29
C ILE A 10 10.50 4.21 -0.65
N ALA A 11 11.69 4.53 -1.14
CA ALA A 11 12.42 5.71 -0.71
C ALA A 11 11.69 7.01 -1.08
N ALA A 12 11.04 7.08 -2.25
CA ALA A 12 10.21 8.20 -2.64
C ALA A 12 8.93 8.31 -1.79
N ALA A 13 8.30 7.19 -1.44
CA ALA A 13 7.15 7.17 -0.53
C ALA A 13 7.56 7.55 0.91
N LEU A 14 8.70 7.05 1.39
CA LEU A 14 9.29 7.45 2.68
C LEU A 14 9.79 8.90 2.65
N TYR A 15 10.30 9.37 1.51
CA TYR A 15 10.68 10.76 1.30
C TYR A 15 9.46 11.68 1.28
N LEU A 16 8.33 11.25 0.69
CA LEU A 16 7.05 11.96 0.77
C LEU A 16 6.49 11.99 2.21
N VAL A 17 6.66 10.92 2.98
CA VAL A 17 6.31 10.90 4.42
C VAL A 17 7.28 11.77 5.24
N ALA A 18 8.57 11.81 4.89
CA ALA A 18 9.56 12.72 5.48
C ALA A 18 9.33 14.18 5.05
N MET A 19 8.66 14.43 3.92
CA MET A 19 8.26 15.74 3.43
C MET A 19 7.20 16.44 4.31
N TYR A 20 6.61 15.75 5.27
CA TYR A 20 5.86 16.41 6.36
C TYR A 20 6.72 17.42 7.15
N GLY A 21 8.03 17.44 6.95
CA GLY A 21 8.97 18.37 7.57
C GLY A 21 9.61 19.39 6.63
N VAL A 22 9.28 19.40 5.32
CA VAL A 22 9.93 20.30 4.36
C VAL A 22 9.02 21.51 4.07
N PRO A 23 9.52 22.75 4.19
CA PRO A 23 8.74 23.96 3.94
C PRO A 23 8.25 24.01 2.49
N ALA A 24 7.02 24.46 2.31
CA ALA A 24 6.30 24.55 1.03
C ALA A 24 7.04 25.33 -0.09
N GLY A 25 8.14 25.97 0.22
CA GLY A 25 8.96 26.72 -0.75
C GLY A 25 9.71 25.86 -1.77
N THR A 26 9.96 24.58 -1.50
CA THR A 26 10.72 23.72 -2.43
C THR A 26 9.86 22.97 -3.45
N PHE A 27 8.54 22.90 -3.25
CA PHE A 27 7.64 22.27 -4.22
C PHE A 27 7.33 23.17 -5.43
N ALA A 28 7.47 24.49 -5.29
CA ALA A 28 7.22 25.44 -6.36
C ALA A 28 8.27 25.38 -7.50
N ILE A 29 9.46 24.85 -7.24
CA ILE A 29 10.57 24.82 -8.21
C ILE A 29 10.47 23.63 -9.18
N ALA A 30 9.78 22.56 -8.82
CA ALA A 30 9.73 21.33 -9.63
C ALA A 30 8.61 21.30 -10.69
N VAL A 31 7.64 22.23 -10.64
CA VAL A 31 6.49 22.29 -11.58
C VAL A 31 6.55 23.52 -12.49
N ALA A 32 7.46 24.45 -12.27
CA ALA A 32 7.62 25.66 -13.09
C ALA A 32 8.46 25.41 -14.33
N GLY A 33 7.90 24.69 -15.31
CA GLY A 33 8.27 24.89 -16.71
C GLY A 33 7.50 26.10 -17.23
N ASP A 34 8.21 27.17 -17.52
CA ASP A 34 7.85 28.31 -18.38
C ASP A 34 6.42 28.90 -18.32
N THR A 35 6.00 29.40 -17.16
CA THR A 35 4.97 30.45 -17.11
C THR A 35 5.47 31.61 -16.27
N PRO A 36 5.35 32.87 -16.71
CA PRO A 36 5.76 34.02 -15.91
C PRO A 36 4.79 34.16 -14.72
N VAL A 37 5.26 33.77 -13.54
CA VAL A 37 4.57 34.07 -12.29
C VAL A 37 4.67 35.57 -12.07
N VAL A 38 3.54 36.25 -12.16
CA VAL A 38 3.42 37.64 -11.70
C VAL A 38 3.67 37.63 -10.20
N MET A 39 4.88 38.00 -9.80
CA MET A 39 5.22 38.28 -8.41
C MET A 39 4.38 39.49 -7.98
N ALA A 40 3.37 39.26 -7.12
CA ALA A 40 2.87 40.35 -6.31
C ALA A 40 4.03 40.76 -5.38
N GLN A 41 4.51 41.97 -5.59
CA GLN A 41 5.56 42.61 -4.82
C GLN A 41 4.92 42.96 -3.46
N ASP A 42 5.21 42.17 -2.44
CA ASP A 42 4.90 42.55 -1.06
C ASP A 42 6.00 43.45 -0.54
N ASP A 43 5.76 44.77 -0.65
CA ASP A 43 6.42 45.76 0.16
C ASP A 43 5.79 45.74 1.58
N ALA A 44 6.35 44.99 2.49
CA ALA A 44 6.23 45.24 3.92
C ALA A 44 7.35 44.54 4.67
N ALA A 45 8.44 45.23 4.83
CA ALA A 45 9.34 45.01 5.93
C ALA A 45 8.61 45.43 7.22
N ASP A 46 8.16 44.48 8.01
CA ASP A 46 7.93 44.66 9.42
C ASP A 46 8.63 43.54 10.18
N ASP A 47 9.66 43.98 10.91
CA ASP A 47 10.49 43.23 11.82
C ASP A 47 9.69 42.94 13.10
N GLY A 48 8.83 41.94 13.04
CA GLY A 48 8.11 41.40 14.16
C GLY A 48 8.44 39.92 14.29
N GLY A 49 9.32 39.55 15.22
CA GLY A 49 9.82 38.21 15.51
C GLY A 49 8.74 37.12 15.50
N ALA A 50 8.35 36.68 14.34
CA ALA A 50 7.50 35.51 14.16
C ALA A 50 8.28 34.31 14.69
N LYS A 51 7.92 33.85 15.89
CA LYS A 51 8.34 32.54 16.41
C LYS A 51 8.10 31.56 15.28
N LYS A 52 9.16 30.94 14.78
CA LYS A 52 9.05 29.77 13.89
C LYS A 52 8.32 28.69 14.66
N GLU A 53 6.99 28.74 14.67
CA GLU A 53 6.20 27.62 15.19
C GLU A 53 6.63 26.40 14.37
N SER A 54 6.96 25.33 15.09
CA SER A 54 7.29 24.06 14.43
C SER A 54 6.15 23.74 13.46
N ILE A 55 6.49 23.38 12.21
CA ILE A 55 5.50 23.02 11.15
C ILE A 55 4.49 22.00 11.70
N LEU A 56 4.93 21.10 12.59
CA LEU A 56 4.07 20.15 13.28
C LEU A 56 3.04 20.84 14.19
N MET A 57 3.45 21.88 14.92
CA MET A 57 2.56 22.61 15.82
C MET A 57 1.53 23.43 15.02
N TRP A 58 1.96 24.04 13.94
CA TRP A 58 1.08 24.75 13.02
C TRP A 58 0.08 23.81 12.34
N THR A 59 0.55 22.63 11.88
CA THR A 59 -0.29 21.57 11.31
C THR A 59 -1.35 21.11 12.30
N TYR A 60 -0.96 20.87 13.55
CA TYR A 60 -1.86 20.46 14.62
C TYR A 60 -2.93 21.52 14.92
N HIS A 61 -2.54 22.81 14.97
CA HIS A 61 -3.50 23.91 15.15
C HIS A 61 -4.44 24.07 13.96
N SER A 62 -3.94 23.89 12.73
CA SER A 62 -4.73 24.05 11.51
C SER A 62 -5.71 22.91 11.25
N LEU A 63 -5.35 21.65 11.61
CA LEU A 63 -6.24 20.49 11.44
C LEU A 63 -7.29 20.39 12.56
N GLY A 64 -6.98 20.90 13.75
CA GLY A 64 -7.70 20.58 14.99
C GLY A 64 -7.33 19.19 15.54
N PRO A 65 -7.58 18.96 16.86
CA PRO A 65 -7.13 17.74 17.54
C PRO A 65 -7.76 16.46 16.96
N LEU A 66 -9.04 16.50 16.60
CA LEU A 66 -9.78 15.34 16.10
C LEU A 66 -9.20 14.81 14.77
N TYR A 67 -9.04 15.68 13.78
CA TYR A 67 -8.51 15.29 12.46
C TYR A 67 -7.03 14.87 12.54
N SER A 68 -6.25 15.53 13.41
CA SER A 68 -4.84 15.15 13.64
C SER A 68 -4.72 13.72 14.16
N PHE A 69 -5.53 13.31 15.13
CA PHE A 69 -5.56 11.94 15.64
C PHE A 69 -5.99 10.93 14.57
N VAL A 70 -7.02 11.24 13.79
CA VAL A 70 -7.53 10.37 12.74
C VAL A 70 -6.47 10.14 11.66
N PHE A 71 -5.86 11.21 11.13
CA PHE A 71 -4.83 11.08 10.10
C PHE A 71 -3.55 10.39 10.60
N LEU A 72 -3.17 10.62 11.85
CA LEU A 72 -2.04 9.92 12.45
C LEU A 72 -2.33 8.42 12.57
N GLY A 73 -3.51 8.02 13.02
CA GLY A 73 -3.94 6.62 13.08
C GLY A 73 -3.97 5.95 11.72
N ILE A 74 -4.53 6.63 10.71
CA ILE A 74 -4.59 6.14 9.33
C ILE A 74 -3.18 5.99 8.75
N SER A 75 -2.30 6.97 8.95
CA SER A 75 -0.92 6.93 8.48
C SER A 75 -0.13 5.78 9.11
N PHE A 76 -0.28 5.59 10.43
CA PHE A 76 0.36 4.47 11.14
C PHE A 76 -0.15 3.11 10.62
N ALA A 77 -1.46 2.96 10.44
CA ALA A 77 -2.06 1.75 9.88
C ALA A 77 -1.56 1.46 8.46
N LEU A 78 -1.43 2.50 7.62
CA LEU A 78 -0.88 2.36 6.26
C LEU A 78 0.55 1.83 6.28
N VAL A 79 1.42 2.40 7.11
CA VAL A 79 2.82 1.98 7.23
C VAL A 79 2.92 0.55 7.75
N ALA A 80 2.16 0.20 8.79
CA ALA A 80 2.16 -1.14 9.38
C ALA A 80 1.69 -2.21 8.39
N LEU A 81 0.55 -1.98 7.71
CA LEU A 81 0.02 -2.91 6.70
C LEU A 81 0.93 -2.97 5.48
N GLY A 82 1.45 -1.83 5.02
CA GLY A 82 2.37 -1.79 3.89
C GLY A 82 3.62 -2.63 4.15
N PHE A 83 4.24 -2.45 5.31
CA PHE A 83 5.42 -3.23 5.70
C PHE A 83 5.11 -4.73 5.79
N LYS A 84 4.00 -5.10 6.44
CA LYS A 84 3.55 -6.49 6.54
C LYS A 84 3.41 -7.15 5.17
N TYR A 85 2.68 -6.52 4.23
CA TYR A 85 2.41 -7.12 2.92
C TYR A 85 3.59 -7.04 1.95
N ILE A 86 4.47 -6.05 2.07
CA ILE A 86 5.73 -6.02 1.31
C ILE A 86 6.60 -7.22 1.66
N LEU A 87 6.69 -7.59 2.94
CA LEU A 87 7.45 -8.75 3.39
C LEU A 87 6.74 -10.07 3.01
N ALA A 88 5.43 -10.17 3.23
CA ALA A 88 4.64 -11.37 2.95
C ALA A 88 4.63 -11.73 1.46
N LEU A 89 4.59 -10.75 0.56
CA LEU A 89 4.59 -10.95 -0.89
C LEU A 89 6.00 -10.94 -1.52
N ARG A 90 7.03 -11.25 -0.73
CA ARG A 90 8.38 -11.41 -1.26
C ARG A 90 8.46 -12.74 -2.01
N VAL A 91 8.84 -12.71 -3.30
CA VAL A 91 8.89 -13.89 -4.18
C VAL A 91 9.77 -15.01 -3.59
N SER A 92 10.91 -14.67 -3.03
CA SER A 92 11.81 -15.65 -2.38
C SER A 92 11.20 -16.33 -1.15
N SER A 93 10.14 -15.79 -0.57
CA SER A 93 9.43 -16.38 0.57
C SER A 93 8.27 -17.29 0.13
N ASN A 94 7.70 -17.04 -1.04
CA ASN A 94 6.53 -17.79 -1.54
C ASN A 94 6.90 -18.89 -2.53
N VAL A 95 8.05 -18.75 -3.21
CA VAL A 95 8.59 -19.73 -4.18
C VAL A 95 10.09 -19.91 -3.88
N PRO A 96 10.45 -20.68 -2.85
CA PRO A 96 11.86 -20.96 -2.57
C PRO A 96 12.43 -21.88 -3.66
N GLU A 97 13.53 -21.45 -4.27
CA GLU A 97 14.23 -22.26 -5.29
C GLU A 97 14.75 -23.59 -4.70
N ASP A 98 15.11 -23.57 -3.43
CA ASP A 98 15.57 -24.76 -2.73
C ASP A 98 14.50 -25.83 -2.65
N LEU A 99 13.26 -25.46 -2.31
CA LEU A 99 12.12 -26.39 -2.28
C LEU A 99 11.84 -26.99 -3.67
N LYS A 100 11.88 -26.14 -4.70
CA LYS A 100 11.68 -26.59 -6.08
C LYS A 100 12.75 -27.62 -6.50
N ASN A 101 14.03 -27.33 -6.25
CA ASN A 101 15.13 -28.19 -6.63
C ASN A 101 15.11 -29.52 -5.88
N GLN A 102 14.86 -29.51 -4.56
CA GLN A 102 14.73 -30.72 -3.73
C GLN A 102 13.55 -31.57 -4.19
N PHE A 103 12.40 -30.95 -4.48
CA PHE A 103 11.24 -31.65 -4.97
C PHE A 103 11.52 -32.33 -6.33
N GLU A 104 12.16 -31.63 -7.27
CA GLU A 104 12.56 -32.20 -8.58
C GLU A 104 13.52 -33.38 -8.43
N GLU A 105 14.48 -33.28 -7.50
CA GLU A 105 15.43 -34.36 -7.22
C GLU A 105 14.71 -35.62 -6.66
N LEU A 106 13.84 -35.44 -5.68
CA LEU A 106 13.05 -36.55 -5.09
C LEU A 106 12.12 -37.20 -6.11
N VAL A 107 11.48 -36.42 -6.97
CA VAL A 107 10.64 -36.94 -8.07
C VAL A 107 11.47 -37.71 -9.08
N THR A 108 12.66 -37.24 -9.44
CA THR A 108 13.57 -37.93 -10.36
C THR A 108 14.07 -39.26 -9.78
N ASN A 109 14.35 -39.28 -8.47
CA ASN A 109 14.77 -40.50 -7.74
C ASN A 109 13.60 -41.42 -7.39
N ARG A 110 12.33 -41.10 -7.81
CA ARG A 110 11.10 -41.84 -7.52
C ARG A 110 10.75 -41.97 -6.02
N GLN A 111 11.24 -41.04 -5.19
CA GLN A 111 10.96 -40.97 -3.76
C GLN A 111 9.71 -40.14 -3.49
N PHE A 112 8.55 -40.58 -4.04
CA PHE A 112 7.29 -39.80 -3.99
C PHE A 112 6.77 -39.56 -2.58
N SER A 113 7.00 -40.51 -1.65
CA SER A 113 6.60 -40.35 -0.25
C SER A 113 7.38 -39.23 0.43
N GLU A 114 8.70 -39.18 0.21
CA GLU A 114 9.54 -38.14 0.77
C GLU A 114 9.25 -36.77 0.14
N ALA A 115 8.98 -36.74 -1.18
CA ALA A 115 8.55 -35.51 -1.86
C ALA A 115 7.24 -34.95 -1.28
N TYR A 116 6.29 -35.84 -0.90
CA TYR A 116 5.04 -35.42 -0.27
C TYR A 116 5.26 -34.87 1.15
N GLU A 117 6.06 -35.56 1.98
CA GLU A 117 6.37 -35.06 3.33
C GLU A 117 7.12 -33.72 3.28
N LEU A 118 8.06 -33.55 2.34
CA LEU A 118 8.77 -32.29 2.13
C LEU A 118 7.81 -31.10 1.89
N VAL A 119 6.86 -31.24 0.97
CA VAL A 119 5.92 -30.16 0.65
C VAL A 119 4.83 -29.98 1.70
N LYS A 120 4.52 -31.02 2.46
CA LYS A 120 3.52 -30.97 3.55
C LYS A 120 4.03 -30.22 4.77
N GLU A 121 5.34 -30.31 5.07
CA GLU A 121 5.98 -29.59 6.17
C GLU A 121 6.29 -28.13 5.81
N ASP A 122 6.26 -27.79 4.53
CA ASP A 122 6.55 -26.45 4.05
C ASP A 122 5.33 -25.55 4.09
N ASP A 123 5.44 -24.44 4.85
CA ASP A 123 4.38 -23.44 5.00
C ASP A 123 4.33 -22.41 3.87
N THR A 124 5.22 -22.50 2.87
CA THR A 124 5.26 -21.58 1.74
C THR A 124 4.04 -21.74 0.83
N TYR A 125 3.79 -20.73 -0.01
CA TYR A 125 2.69 -20.79 -0.97
C TYR A 125 2.86 -21.99 -1.92
N LEU A 126 4.05 -22.17 -2.49
CA LEU A 126 4.35 -23.27 -3.39
C LEU A 126 4.18 -24.63 -2.70
N GLY A 127 4.68 -24.80 -1.46
CA GLY A 127 4.56 -26.03 -0.68
C GLY A 127 3.11 -26.44 -0.47
N LYS A 128 2.25 -25.52 -0.06
CA LYS A 128 0.81 -25.77 0.15
C LYS A 128 0.08 -26.19 -1.12
N VAL A 129 0.35 -25.51 -2.24
CA VAL A 129 -0.27 -25.83 -3.52
C VAL A 129 0.20 -27.21 -4.02
N LEU A 130 1.49 -27.52 -3.94
CA LEU A 130 2.03 -28.81 -4.32
C LEU A 130 1.50 -29.95 -3.42
N ALA A 131 1.40 -29.72 -2.11
CA ALA A 131 0.85 -30.72 -1.17
C ALA A 131 -0.60 -31.07 -1.53
N ALA A 132 -1.44 -30.08 -1.85
CA ALA A 132 -2.81 -30.29 -2.30
C ALA A 132 -2.89 -31.09 -3.61
N GLY A 133 -2.02 -30.77 -4.58
CA GLY A 133 -1.91 -31.50 -5.83
C GLY A 133 -1.49 -32.96 -5.62
N MET A 134 -0.45 -33.19 -4.83
CA MET A 134 0.06 -34.54 -4.54
C MET A 134 -0.98 -35.42 -3.81
N ALA A 135 -1.77 -34.84 -2.92
CA ALA A 135 -2.86 -35.58 -2.23
C ALA A 135 -3.90 -36.15 -3.19
N LYS A 136 -4.04 -35.59 -4.39
CA LYS A 136 -5.01 -36.02 -5.42
C LYS A 136 -4.36 -36.72 -6.62
N VAL A 137 -3.06 -36.87 -6.66
CA VAL A 137 -2.30 -37.48 -7.78
C VAL A 137 -2.82 -38.89 -8.14
N ALA A 138 -3.16 -39.71 -7.15
CA ALA A 138 -3.76 -41.03 -7.37
C ALA A 138 -5.10 -41.02 -8.12
N SER A 139 -5.80 -39.88 -8.10
CA SER A 139 -7.10 -39.69 -8.77
C SER A 139 -7.00 -39.15 -10.21
N GLY A 140 -5.79 -38.92 -10.70
CA GLY A 140 -5.49 -38.42 -12.04
C GLY A 140 -5.06 -36.95 -12.07
N LEU A 141 -4.45 -36.56 -13.22
CA LEU A 141 -3.88 -35.24 -13.43
C LEU A 141 -4.92 -34.13 -13.24
N ASP A 142 -6.10 -34.26 -13.87
CA ASP A 142 -7.15 -33.22 -13.84
C ASP A 142 -7.59 -32.88 -12.40
N LYS A 143 -7.74 -33.93 -11.56
CA LYS A 143 -8.12 -33.73 -10.14
C LYS A 143 -6.99 -33.16 -9.32
N SER A 144 -5.76 -33.49 -9.65
CA SER A 144 -4.58 -32.90 -8.99
C SER A 144 -4.46 -31.44 -9.31
N VAL A 145 -4.59 -31.05 -10.58
CA VAL A 145 -4.55 -29.64 -11.03
C VAL A 145 -5.73 -28.86 -10.42
N ALA A 146 -6.94 -29.43 -10.41
CA ALA A 146 -8.08 -28.77 -9.79
C ALA A 146 -7.87 -28.51 -8.27
N ALA A 147 -7.28 -29.46 -7.54
CA ALA A 147 -6.98 -29.27 -6.12
C ALA A 147 -5.89 -28.22 -5.87
N MET A 148 -4.88 -28.16 -6.74
CA MET A 148 -3.87 -27.10 -6.69
C MET A 148 -4.50 -25.73 -6.94
N GLN A 149 -5.38 -25.63 -7.92
CA GLN A 149 -6.05 -24.38 -8.27
C GLN A 149 -6.96 -23.90 -7.15
N GLU A 150 -7.77 -24.80 -6.56
CA GLU A 150 -8.61 -24.51 -5.40
C GLU A 150 -7.78 -23.97 -4.22
N THR A 151 -6.68 -24.63 -3.89
CA THR A 151 -5.78 -24.19 -2.80
C THR A 151 -5.10 -22.85 -3.13
N SER A 152 -4.69 -22.65 -4.38
CA SER A 152 -4.10 -21.42 -4.85
C SER A 152 -5.09 -20.24 -4.75
N ASP A 153 -6.35 -20.47 -5.12
CA ASP A 153 -7.42 -19.47 -5.05
C ASP A 153 -7.73 -19.09 -3.59
N ASP A 154 -7.79 -20.07 -2.68
CA ASP A 154 -8.00 -19.82 -1.24
C ASP A 154 -6.88 -18.96 -0.65
N ILE A 155 -5.63 -19.28 -0.94
CA ILE A 155 -4.47 -18.51 -0.45
C ILE A 155 -4.48 -17.11 -1.05
N SER A 156 -4.72 -16.98 -2.36
CA SER A 156 -4.76 -15.68 -3.03
C SER A 156 -5.88 -14.80 -2.50
N MET A 157 -7.07 -15.38 -2.24
CA MET A 157 -8.21 -14.67 -1.64
C MET A 157 -7.86 -14.14 -0.25
N SER A 158 -7.16 -14.91 0.57
CA SER A 158 -6.69 -14.46 1.89
C SER A 158 -5.76 -13.24 1.80
N TYR A 159 -4.84 -13.23 0.82
CA TYR A 159 -3.98 -12.06 0.56
C TYR A 159 -4.77 -10.88 0.01
N GLU A 160 -5.71 -11.11 -0.93
CA GLU A 160 -6.54 -10.05 -1.50
C GLU A 160 -7.41 -9.36 -0.44
N GLN A 161 -8.01 -10.12 0.47
CA GLN A 161 -8.74 -9.57 1.62
C GLN A 161 -7.84 -8.66 2.46
N GLY A 162 -6.63 -9.09 2.73
CA GLY A 162 -5.69 -8.29 3.47
C GLY A 162 -5.23 -7.02 2.73
N LEU A 163 -5.02 -7.10 1.43
CA LEU A 163 -4.67 -5.96 0.59
C LEU A 163 -5.83 -4.97 0.46
N SER A 164 -7.07 -5.44 0.52
CA SER A 164 -8.26 -4.58 0.45
C SER A 164 -8.28 -3.53 1.55
N TYR A 165 -7.73 -3.84 2.74
CA TYR A 165 -7.59 -2.85 3.81
C TYR A 165 -6.66 -1.68 3.46
N VAL A 166 -5.62 -1.93 2.66
CA VAL A 166 -4.74 -0.85 2.16
C VAL A 166 -5.51 0.05 1.18
N GLY A 167 -6.32 -0.56 0.30
CA GLY A 167 -7.22 0.18 -0.59
C GLY A 167 -8.29 0.98 0.16
N LEU A 168 -8.84 0.39 1.23
CA LEU A 168 -9.81 1.07 2.11
C LEU A 168 -9.19 2.32 2.76
N ILE A 169 -7.96 2.24 3.25
CA ILE A 169 -7.23 3.37 3.82
C ILE A 169 -7.12 4.52 2.81
N ALA A 170 -6.82 4.21 1.56
CA ALA A 170 -6.72 5.20 0.50
C ALA A 170 -8.04 5.97 0.30
N GLY A 171 -9.16 5.25 0.16
CA GLY A 171 -10.48 5.86 0.01
C GLY A 171 -10.93 6.63 1.24
N THR A 172 -10.73 6.05 2.42
CA THR A 172 -11.11 6.66 3.70
C THR A 172 -10.33 7.95 3.96
N SER A 173 -9.02 7.99 3.68
CA SER A 173 -8.20 9.20 3.86
C SER A 173 -8.73 10.37 3.04
N THR A 174 -9.10 10.13 1.77
CA THR A 174 -9.69 11.17 0.92
C THR A 174 -11.05 11.63 1.45
N SER A 175 -11.90 10.69 1.88
CA SER A 175 -13.23 11.00 2.41
C SER A 175 -13.16 11.79 3.72
N VAL A 176 -12.23 11.47 4.60
CA VAL A 176 -11.98 12.24 5.83
C VAL A 176 -11.45 13.65 5.51
N GLY A 177 -10.57 13.78 4.50
CA GLY A 177 -10.13 15.08 4.00
C GLY A 177 -11.30 15.93 3.52
N LEU A 178 -12.20 15.34 2.70
CA LEU A 178 -13.40 16.02 2.21
C LEU A 178 -14.37 16.39 3.35
N LEU A 179 -14.53 15.51 4.34
CA LEU A 179 -15.31 15.84 5.54
C LEU A 179 -14.76 17.07 6.26
N GLY A 180 -13.44 17.20 6.31
CA GLY A 180 -12.76 18.37 6.86
C GLY A 180 -13.07 19.65 6.10
N THR A 181 -13.18 19.62 4.75
CA THR A 181 -13.57 20.81 3.98
C THR A 181 -15.00 21.24 4.29
N VAL A 182 -15.93 20.29 4.34
CA VAL A 182 -17.32 20.58 4.69
C VAL A 182 -17.40 21.21 6.08
N ASN A 183 -16.71 20.64 7.06
CA ASN A 183 -16.69 21.16 8.42
C ASN A 183 -16.08 22.56 8.51
N GLY A 184 -14.94 22.81 7.86
CA GLY A 184 -14.30 24.13 7.84
C GLY A 184 -15.16 25.19 7.16
N MET A 185 -15.86 24.84 6.08
CA MET A 185 -16.82 25.74 5.44
C MET A 185 -18.03 26.04 6.33
N ILE A 186 -18.57 25.04 7.04
CA ILE A 186 -19.66 25.25 8.02
C ILE A 186 -19.22 26.24 9.10
N MET A 187 -18.01 26.07 9.63
CA MET A 187 -17.46 27.01 10.64
C MET A 187 -17.38 28.45 10.11
N SER A 188 -16.91 28.64 8.86
CA SER A 188 -16.87 29.96 8.23
C SER A 188 -18.26 30.58 8.08
N PHE A 189 -19.25 29.81 7.64
CA PHE A 189 -20.64 30.30 7.53
C PHE A 189 -21.31 30.56 8.87
N GLN A 190 -20.97 29.80 9.91
CA GLN A 190 -21.44 30.07 11.28
C GLN A 190 -20.99 31.45 11.78
N VAL A 191 -19.74 31.84 11.47
CA VAL A 191 -19.22 33.18 11.81
C VAL A 191 -20.09 34.24 11.15
N ILE A 192 -20.49 34.07 9.88
CA ILE A 192 -21.39 35.03 9.18
C ILE A 192 -22.79 35.04 9.82
N ALA A 193 -23.33 33.87 10.13
CA ALA A 193 -24.70 33.73 10.63
C ALA A 193 -24.90 34.29 12.05
N THR A 194 -23.85 34.27 12.87
CA THR A 194 -23.87 34.73 14.26
C THR A 194 -23.35 36.16 14.44
N ALA A 195 -22.75 36.73 13.40
CA ALA A 195 -22.20 38.08 13.47
C ALA A 195 -23.33 39.14 13.54
N THR A 196 -23.22 40.06 14.50
CA THR A 196 -24.10 41.22 14.63
C THR A 196 -23.70 42.39 13.73
N ALA A 197 -22.47 42.32 13.17
CA ALA A 197 -21.93 43.26 12.19
C ALA A 197 -21.18 42.46 11.10
N ALA A 198 -20.81 43.10 9.99
CA ALA A 198 -20.04 42.41 8.93
C ALA A 198 -18.75 41.78 9.49
N PRO A 199 -18.58 40.45 9.36
CA PRO A 199 -17.41 39.74 9.91
C PRO A 199 -16.16 40.20 9.19
N LYS A 200 -15.05 40.22 9.90
CA LYS A 200 -13.73 40.54 9.32
C LYS A 200 -13.28 39.43 8.35
N PRO A 201 -12.67 39.78 7.22
CA PRO A 201 -12.15 38.74 6.28
C PRO A 201 -11.23 37.70 6.93
N ASN A 202 -10.44 38.09 7.92
CA ASN A 202 -9.55 37.17 8.64
C ASN A 202 -10.28 36.09 9.46
N GLU A 203 -11.48 36.38 9.93
CA GLU A 203 -12.31 35.43 10.71
C GLU A 203 -12.84 34.31 9.79
N LEU A 204 -13.19 34.67 8.55
CA LEU A 204 -13.62 33.71 7.52
C LEU A 204 -12.47 32.90 6.95
N ALA A 205 -11.33 33.56 6.75
CA ALA A 205 -10.11 32.95 6.21
C ALA A 205 -9.62 31.76 7.05
N GLY A 206 -9.78 31.80 8.35
CA GLY A 206 -9.42 30.72 9.28
C GLY A 206 -10.15 29.40 8.95
N GLY A 207 -11.46 29.41 8.85
CA GLY A 207 -12.26 28.22 8.53
C GLY A 207 -12.00 27.70 7.11
N ILE A 208 -11.84 28.60 6.13
CA ILE A 208 -11.51 28.22 4.75
C ILE A 208 -10.13 27.58 4.69
N SER A 209 -9.12 28.14 5.37
CA SER A 209 -7.77 27.60 5.43
C SER A 209 -7.76 26.19 6.03
N THR A 210 -8.45 25.98 7.15
CA THR A 210 -8.61 24.66 7.77
C THR A 210 -9.26 23.67 6.81
N ALA A 211 -10.31 24.08 6.10
CA ALA A 211 -10.97 23.26 5.11
C ALA A 211 -10.00 22.76 4.01
N MET A 212 -9.25 23.67 3.41
CA MET A 212 -8.31 23.33 2.34
C MET A 212 -7.16 22.46 2.86
N PHE A 213 -6.67 22.74 4.06
CA PHE A 213 -5.56 22.01 4.65
C PHE A 213 -5.91 20.57 5.00
N THR A 214 -7.11 20.30 5.52
CA THR A 214 -7.57 18.93 5.81
C THR A 214 -7.65 18.08 4.55
N THR A 215 -8.12 18.63 3.44
CA THR A 215 -8.14 17.91 2.16
C THR A 215 -6.75 17.64 1.63
N MET A 216 -5.84 18.60 1.71
CA MET A 216 -4.45 18.43 1.31
C MET A 216 -3.80 17.25 2.07
N VAL A 217 -3.97 17.20 3.39
CA VAL A 217 -3.45 16.10 4.22
C VAL A 217 -4.09 14.77 3.84
N GLY A 218 -5.40 14.72 3.60
CA GLY A 218 -6.10 13.54 3.13
C GLY A 218 -5.53 12.98 1.82
N LEU A 219 -5.23 13.85 0.85
CA LEU A 219 -4.62 13.47 -0.42
C LEU A 219 -3.16 13.01 -0.27
N ILE A 220 -2.37 13.65 0.59
CA ILE A 220 -0.98 13.25 0.86
C ILE A 220 -0.91 11.82 1.41
N VAL A 221 -1.87 11.40 2.21
CA VAL A 221 -1.94 10.01 2.72
C VAL A 221 -2.54 9.06 1.66
N SER A 222 -3.57 9.49 0.95
CA SER A 222 -4.30 8.66 -0.01
C SER A 222 -3.46 8.28 -1.23
N ILE A 223 -2.72 9.22 -1.83
CA ILE A 223 -1.96 8.97 -3.05
C ILE A 223 -0.91 7.85 -2.86
N PRO A 224 -0.04 7.88 -1.85
CA PRO A 224 0.88 6.77 -1.59
C PRO A 224 0.16 5.45 -1.28
N ALA A 225 -0.99 5.51 -0.59
CA ALA A 225 -1.76 4.32 -0.27
C ALA A 225 -2.33 3.63 -1.53
N VAL A 226 -2.87 4.40 -2.49
CA VAL A 226 -3.32 3.85 -3.79
C VAL A 226 -2.16 3.23 -4.54
N CYS A 227 -1.02 3.94 -4.64
CA CYS A 227 0.16 3.44 -5.33
C CYS A 227 0.67 2.13 -4.70
N LEU A 228 0.75 2.09 -3.36
CA LEU A 228 1.16 0.90 -2.62
C LEU A 228 0.21 -0.28 -2.86
N TYR A 229 -1.10 -0.05 -2.76
CA TYR A 229 -2.12 -1.06 -3.04
C TYR A 229 -1.96 -1.67 -4.43
N GLN A 230 -1.82 -0.84 -5.47
CA GLN A 230 -1.66 -1.33 -6.85
C GLN A 230 -0.37 -2.12 -7.06
N VAL A 231 0.74 -1.67 -6.48
CA VAL A 231 2.02 -2.39 -6.55
C VAL A 231 1.92 -3.76 -5.87
N LEU A 232 1.31 -3.82 -4.69
CA LEU A 232 1.14 -5.07 -3.95
C LEU A 232 0.19 -6.03 -4.67
N ARG A 233 -0.92 -5.54 -5.21
CA ARG A 233 -1.88 -6.32 -5.99
C ARG A 233 -1.24 -6.93 -7.24
N ASN A 234 -0.51 -6.12 -8.01
CA ASN A 234 0.20 -6.62 -9.18
C ASN A 234 1.26 -7.68 -8.80
N LYS A 235 1.88 -7.52 -7.64
CA LYS A 235 2.87 -8.47 -7.14
C LYS A 235 2.21 -9.79 -6.74
N LEU A 236 1.05 -9.73 -6.07
CA LEU A 236 0.25 -10.91 -5.74
C LEU A 236 -0.15 -11.68 -6.99
N THR A 237 -0.77 -11.03 -7.97
CA THR A 237 -1.19 -11.66 -9.23
C THR A 237 -0.02 -12.36 -9.92
N ARG A 238 1.15 -11.72 -9.94
CA ARG A 238 2.36 -12.33 -10.52
C ARG A 238 2.81 -13.56 -9.75
N THR A 239 2.79 -13.52 -8.41
CA THR A 239 3.15 -14.66 -7.56
C THR A 239 2.21 -15.83 -7.76
N VAL A 240 0.89 -15.58 -7.83
CA VAL A 240 -0.14 -16.60 -8.11
C VAL A 240 0.14 -17.30 -9.44
N PHE A 241 0.40 -16.52 -10.49
CA PHE A 241 0.70 -17.06 -11.82
C PHE A 241 2.01 -17.89 -11.82
N GLU A 242 3.04 -17.41 -11.14
CA GLU A 242 4.35 -18.09 -11.07
C GLU A 242 4.23 -19.42 -10.30
N VAL A 243 3.53 -19.43 -9.16
CA VAL A 243 3.25 -20.66 -8.39
C VAL A 243 2.43 -21.65 -9.22
N GLY A 244 1.36 -21.20 -9.88
CA GLY A 244 0.52 -22.06 -10.73
C GLY A 244 1.34 -22.76 -11.81
N SER A 245 2.12 -21.99 -12.58
CA SER A 245 2.96 -22.53 -13.67
C SER A 245 4.01 -23.53 -13.17
N ILE A 246 4.69 -23.22 -12.05
CA ILE A 246 5.71 -24.11 -11.48
C ILE A 246 5.06 -25.38 -10.93
N SER A 247 3.93 -25.26 -10.25
CA SER A 247 3.22 -26.41 -9.66
C SER A 247 2.73 -27.39 -10.73
N GLU A 248 2.18 -26.86 -11.82
CA GLU A 248 1.73 -27.68 -12.97
C GLU A 248 2.89 -28.46 -13.61
N ASP A 249 4.03 -27.79 -13.83
CA ASP A 249 5.23 -28.43 -14.39
C ASP A 249 5.75 -29.54 -13.48
N LEU A 250 5.84 -29.28 -12.16
CA LEU A 250 6.33 -30.25 -11.19
C LEU A 250 5.41 -31.48 -11.05
N ILE A 251 4.11 -31.30 -11.01
CA ILE A 251 3.14 -32.41 -10.96
C ILE A 251 3.13 -33.18 -12.29
N GLY A 252 3.28 -32.49 -13.43
CA GLY A 252 3.45 -33.13 -14.74
C GLY A 252 4.68 -34.04 -14.79
N LYS A 253 5.83 -33.58 -14.29
CA LYS A 253 7.06 -34.37 -14.16
C LYS A 253 6.87 -35.59 -13.24
N LEU A 254 6.20 -35.41 -12.10
CA LEU A 254 5.89 -36.47 -11.15
C LEU A 254 5.05 -37.58 -11.81
N LEU A 255 3.98 -37.21 -12.52
CA LEU A 255 3.13 -38.19 -13.22
C LEU A 255 3.86 -38.90 -14.35
N ALA A 256 4.69 -38.19 -15.12
CA ALA A 256 5.52 -38.76 -16.15
C ALA A 256 6.55 -39.77 -15.55
N ALA A 257 7.13 -39.45 -14.39
CA ALA A 257 8.03 -40.37 -13.67
C ALA A 257 7.30 -41.60 -13.12
N ALA A 258 6.04 -41.44 -12.66
CA ALA A 258 5.20 -42.52 -12.15
C ALA A 258 4.68 -43.43 -13.28
N SER A 259 4.41 -42.90 -14.49
CA SER A 259 3.89 -43.67 -15.64
C SER A 259 4.94 -44.52 -16.37
N LYS A 260 6.23 -44.19 -16.21
CA LYS A 260 7.35 -44.99 -16.76
C LYS A 260 7.62 -46.23 -15.89
N LYS A 261 6.70 -47.20 -15.92
CA LYS A 261 6.84 -48.49 -15.26
C LYS A 261 7.47 -49.51 -16.21
#